data_976bd85b1b2caffb5a417519e51747ff
#
_entry.id   976bd85b1b2caffb5a417519e51747ff
#
_cell.length_a   1.000
_cell.length_b   1.000
_cell.length_c   1.000
_cell.angle_alpha   90.00
_cell.angle_beta   90.00
_cell.angle_gamma   90.00
#
_symmetry.space_group_name_H-M   'P 1'
#
loop_
_entity.id
_entity.type
_entity.pdbx_description
1 polymer ?
#
loop_
_entity_poly.entity_id
_entity_poly.type
_entity_poly.pdbx_seq_one_letter_code
_entity_poly.pdbx_strand_id
1 'polypeptide(L)'
;PDQTTVEAVTNDWDKFDTYQAYDNFSLLWLKESKRVLRDGGALWVIGSYHNILRLGTSIQNLGYWILNDIIWHKTNPMPNFRGTRFTNAHETLLWCTTARKAKYTFNYQNLKELNEGKQMRSDWHIPICAGKERLRESNNQRSHPTQKPEALLYRILVSSTNKGDTVLDPFLGSGTTAVMAKKLQRNFIGFEQDKEYIKLAKKRLKQTKVLADEVVTMAKSRKDLPKVPFGELVEQGIIPPGAVLTDKKEKFKATVSIDGSLKIKDISGSIHQVGAKIQGLPSCNGWDFWHVKDKSSSKLLDDIRGDYRSKKISLN
;
A
#
# COMPACT_ATOMS: atom_id res chain seq x y z
N PRO A 1 1.81 -0.04 -44.10
CA PRO A 1 1.14 -0.28 -42.85
C PRO A 1 -0.11 0.59 -42.83
N ASP A 2 -1.28 -0.08 -42.86
CA ASP A 2 -2.58 0.53 -42.94
C ASP A 2 -2.74 1.60 -41.89
N GLN A 3 -3.09 2.81 -42.32
CA GLN A 3 -3.47 3.94 -41.50
C GLN A 3 -4.87 3.71 -40.88
N THR A 4 -5.11 2.56 -40.30
CA THR A 4 -6.31 2.35 -39.51
C THR A 4 -6.25 3.28 -38.31
N THR A 5 -7.11 4.27 -38.33
CA THR A 5 -7.36 5.17 -37.20
C THR A 5 -7.71 4.29 -36.00
N VAL A 6 -6.81 4.20 -35.03
CA VAL A 6 -7.17 3.66 -33.72
C VAL A 6 -8.13 4.69 -33.15
N GLU A 7 -9.42 4.37 -33.14
CA GLU A 7 -10.43 5.20 -32.49
C GLU A 7 -10.02 5.36 -31.02
N ALA A 8 -9.70 6.58 -30.67
CA ALA A 8 -9.58 6.98 -29.26
C ALA A 8 -10.92 6.69 -28.57
N VAL A 9 -10.93 6.62 -27.24
CA VAL A 9 -12.17 6.49 -26.47
C VAL A 9 -13.09 7.65 -26.90
N THR A 10 -14.19 7.32 -27.55
CA THR A 10 -15.14 8.29 -28.11
C THR A 10 -16.42 8.41 -27.31
N ASN A 11 -16.42 7.82 -26.12
CA ASN A 11 -17.57 7.80 -25.23
C ASN A 11 -17.90 9.20 -24.70
N ASP A 12 -19.19 9.56 -24.62
CA ASP A 12 -19.64 10.89 -24.22
C ASP A 12 -19.21 11.31 -22.82
N TRP A 13 -18.98 10.35 -21.92
CA TRP A 13 -18.50 10.62 -20.56
C TRP A 13 -17.03 11.11 -20.50
N ASP A 14 -16.24 11.00 -21.59
CA ASP A 14 -14.84 11.45 -21.68
C ASP A 14 -14.71 12.72 -22.54
N LYS A 15 -15.84 13.35 -22.94
CA LYS A 15 -15.86 14.54 -23.78
C LYS A 15 -16.22 15.78 -22.96
N PHE A 16 -15.33 16.75 -23.01
CA PHE A 16 -15.56 18.08 -22.44
C PHE A 16 -15.20 19.14 -23.49
N ASP A 17 -16.10 20.08 -23.74
CA ASP A 17 -15.92 21.12 -24.75
C ASP A 17 -14.75 22.06 -24.41
N THR A 18 -14.50 22.26 -23.10
CA THR A 18 -13.44 23.14 -22.62
C THR A 18 -12.77 22.58 -21.37
N TYR A 19 -11.54 23.00 -21.12
CA TYR A 19 -10.87 22.72 -19.85
C TYR A 19 -11.61 23.26 -18.64
N GLN A 20 -12.32 24.41 -18.80
CA GLN A 20 -13.11 24.96 -17.70
C GLN A 20 -14.32 24.07 -17.35
N ALA A 21 -14.97 23.46 -18.33
CA ALA A 21 -16.06 22.51 -18.12
C ALA A 21 -15.54 21.27 -17.36
N TYR A 22 -14.38 20.77 -17.75
CA TYR A 22 -13.71 19.66 -17.06
C TYR A 22 -13.34 20.01 -15.62
N ASP A 23 -12.79 21.21 -15.37
CA ASP A 23 -12.41 21.65 -14.04
C ASP A 23 -13.65 21.82 -13.15
N ASN A 24 -14.73 22.40 -13.66
CA ASN A 24 -15.98 22.57 -12.91
C ASN A 24 -16.57 21.22 -12.51
N PHE A 25 -16.64 20.29 -13.46
CA PHE A 25 -17.06 18.92 -13.18
C PHE A 25 -16.16 18.25 -12.12
N SER A 26 -14.85 18.42 -12.26
CA SER A 26 -13.88 17.82 -11.32
C SER A 26 -13.99 18.38 -9.92
N LEU A 27 -14.20 19.70 -9.78
CA LEU A 27 -14.41 20.35 -8.50
C LEU A 27 -15.68 19.84 -7.79
N LEU A 28 -16.77 19.61 -8.54
CA LEU A 28 -18.02 19.12 -7.96
C LEU A 28 -17.84 17.75 -7.30
N TRP A 29 -17.37 16.75 -8.04
CA TRP A 29 -17.24 15.40 -7.47
C TRP A 29 -16.12 15.31 -6.41
N LEU A 30 -15.02 16.08 -6.53
CA LEU A 30 -13.97 16.15 -5.52
C LEU A 30 -14.50 16.77 -4.21
N LYS A 31 -15.31 17.81 -4.30
CA LYS A 31 -15.97 18.44 -3.15
C LYS A 31 -16.90 17.46 -2.44
N GLU A 32 -17.75 16.75 -3.19
CA GLU A 32 -18.65 15.75 -2.63
C GLU A 32 -17.89 14.54 -2.06
N SER A 33 -16.82 14.09 -2.72
CA SER A 33 -15.94 13.07 -2.17
C SER A 33 -15.35 13.48 -0.82
N LYS A 34 -14.93 14.75 -0.69
CA LYS A 34 -14.42 15.27 0.59
C LYS A 34 -15.49 15.29 1.68
N ARG A 35 -16.71 15.65 1.32
CA ARG A 35 -17.86 15.71 2.24
C ARG A 35 -18.20 14.36 2.86
N VAL A 36 -18.10 13.29 2.07
CA VAL A 36 -18.47 11.93 2.51
C VAL A 36 -17.33 11.11 3.08
N LEU A 37 -16.07 11.53 2.85
CA LEU A 37 -14.93 10.89 3.46
C LEU A 37 -14.92 11.16 4.97
N ARG A 38 -14.70 10.09 5.76
CA ARG A 38 -14.41 10.22 7.19
C ARG A 38 -13.10 10.96 7.42
N ASP A 39 -12.90 11.50 8.62
CA ASP A 39 -11.59 12.05 9.01
C ASP A 39 -10.49 11.01 8.81
N GLY A 40 -9.42 11.43 8.13
CA GLY A 40 -8.32 10.53 7.78
C GLY A 40 -8.64 9.54 6.66
N GLY A 41 -9.79 9.64 6.02
CA GLY A 41 -10.11 8.87 4.82
C GLY A 41 -9.10 9.15 3.70
N ALA A 42 -8.84 8.15 2.86
CA ALA A 42 -7.93 8.24 1.73
C ALA A 42 -8.70 8.52 0.44
N LEU A 43 -8.23 9.49 -0.35
CA LEU A 43 -8.64 9.71 -1.72
C LEU A 43 -7.52 9.24 -2.65
N TRP A 44 -7.90 8.45 -3.65
CA TRP A 44 -7.02 8.03 -4.74
C TRP A 44 -7.59 8.49 -6.07
N VAL A 45 -6.81 9.21 -6.84
CA VAL A 45 -7.19 9.69 -8.17
C VAL A 45 -6.16 9.24 -9.18
N ILE A 46 -6.60 8.60 -10.25
CA ILE A 46 -5.76 8.13 -11.35
C ILE A 46 -6.00 9.02 -12.56
N GLY A 47 -4.95 9.52 -13.14
CA GLY A 47 -5.04 10.36 -14.33
C GLY A 47 -3.86 10.21 -15.27
N SER A 48 -4.13 10.52 -16.55
CA SER A 48 -3.09 10.65 -17.56
C SER A 48 -2.43 12.04 -17.49
N TYR A 49 -1.36 12.22 -18.24
CA TYR A 49 -0.67 13.52 -18.37
C TYR A 49 -1.57 14.66 -18.87
N HIS A 50 -2.71 14.35 -19.49
CA HIS A 50 -3.65 15.37 -19.96
C HIS A 50 -4.37 16.12 -18.82
N ASN A 51 -4.68 15.42 -17.73
CA ASN A 51 -5.61 15.93 -16.73
C ASN A 51 -5.11 15.84 -15.28
N ILE A 52 -4.13 14.99 -14.98
CA ILE A 52 -3.71 14.76 -13.59
C ILE A 52 -3.20 16.01 -12.89
N LEU A 53 -2.54 16.92 -13.61
CA LEU A 53 -2.04 18.19 -13.05
C LEU A 53 -3.20 19.13 -12.67
N ARG A 54 -4.26 19.18 -13.49
CA ARG A 54 -5.47 19.97 -13.21
C ARG A 54 -6.22 19.42 -12.01
N LEU A 55 -6.36 18.09 -11.94
CA LEU A 55 -6.94 17.41 -10.78
C LEU A 55 -6.11 17.65 -9.52
N GLY A 56 -4.79 17.59 -9.60
CA GLY A 56 -3.89 17.88 -8.50
C GLY A 56 -4.08 19.29 -7.93
N THR A 57 -4.21 20.29 -8.79
CA THR A 57 -4.51 21.67 -8.39
C THR A 57 -5.87 21.78 -7.70
N SER A 58 -6.91 21.16 -8.28
CA SER A 58 -8.26 21.16 -7.70
C SER A 58 -8.30 20.46 -6.32
N ILE A 59 -7.59 19.33 -6.17
CA ILE A 59 -7.44 18.59 -4.92
C ILE A 59 -6.81 19.48 -3.85
N GLN A 60 -5.70 20.18 -4.17
CA GLN A 60 -5.03 21.07 -3.22
C GLN A 60 -5.90 22.28 -2.85
N ASN A 61 -6.56 22.91 -3.81
CA ASN A 61 -7.47 24.04 -3.59
C ASN A 61 -8.66 23.68 -2.67
N LEU A 62 -9.13 22.44 -2.74
CA LEU A 62 -10.15 21.92 -1.83
C LEU A 62 -9.60 21.55 -0.44
N GLY A 63 -8.29 21.73 -0.19
CA GLY A 63 -7.65 21.51 1.09
C GLY A 63 -7.46 20.02 1.42
N TYR A 64 -7.41 19.15 0.43
CA TYR A 64 -6.84 17.83 0.61
C TYR A 64 -5.32 17.91 0.80
N TRP A 65 -4.74 16.98 1.50
CA TRP A 65 -3.30 16.85 1.63
C TRP A 65 -2.79 15.70 0.79
N ILE A 66 -2.00 15.97 -0.24
CA ILE A 66 -1.36 14.95 -1.06
C ILE A 66 -0.25 14.30 -0.24
N LEU A 67 -0.33 12.98 -0.07
CA LEU A 67 0.63 12.16 0.66
C LEU A 67 1.75 11.69 -0.27
N ASN A 68 1.38 11.20 -1.45
CA ASN A 68 2.31 10.84 -2.53
C ASN A 68 1.64 11.03 -3.90
N ASP A 69 2.47 11.29 -4.89
CA ASP A 69 2.25 10.91 -6.27
C ASP A 69 2.88 9.54 -6.52
N ILE A 70 2.14 8.68 -7.20
CA ILE A 70 2.60 7.33 -7.54
C ILE A 70 2.62 7.19 -9.06
N ILE A 71 3.72 6.73 -9.59
CA ILE A 71 3.85 6.45 -11.01
C ILE A 71 3.54 4.97 -11.26
N TRP A 72 2.41 4.71 -11.90
CA TRP A 72 2.11 3.38 -12.39
C TRP A 72 2.76 3.16 -13.75
N HIS A 73 3.89 2.47 -13.77
CA HIS A 73 4.55 1.98 -14.98
C HIS A 73 3.78 0.80 -15.56
N LYS A 74 3.28 0.98 -16.78
CA LYS A 74 2.64 -0.08 -17.56
C LYS A 74 3.74 -0.96 -18.17
N THR A 75 3.89 -2.19 -17.69
CA THR A 75 4.95 -3.08 -18.19
C THR A 75 4.72 -3.54 -19.63
N ASN A 76 3.50 -3.37 -20.15
CA ASN A 76 3.08 -3.70 -21.51
C ASN A 76 2.25 -2.56 -22.14
N PRO A 77 2.80 -1.32 -22.25
CA PRO A 77 2.06 -0.18 -22.76
C PRO A 77 1.69 -0.36 -24.24
N MET A 78 0.56 0.25 -24.64
CA MET A 78 0.19 0.30 -26.06
C MET A 78 1.17 1.19 -26.84
N PRO A 79 1.76 0.71 -27.93
CA PRO A 79 2.65 1.53 -28.76
C PRO A 79 1.95 2.76 -29.32
N ASN A 80 2.71 3.81 -29.58
CA ASN A 80 2.24 4.91 -30.42
C ASN A 80 2.44 4.52 -31.90
N PHE A 81 1.41 3.96 -32.51
CA PHE A 81 1.48 3.44 -33.88
C PHE A 81 1.80 4.51 -34.94
N ARG A 82 1.50 5.79 -34.67
CA ARG A 82 1.83 6.90 -35.57
C ARG A 82 3.29 7.36 -35.45
N GLY A 83 4.02 6.94 -34.43
CA GLY A 83 5.42 7.34 -34.22
C GLY A 83 5.64 8.84 -34.02
N THR A 84 4.60 9.60 -33.67
CA THR A 84 4.64 11.06 -33.54
C THR A 84 4.95 11.56 -32.15
N ARG A 85 4.98 10.68 -31.17
CA ARG A 85 5.27 10.98 -29.74
C ARG A 85 5.72 9.73 -29.02
N PHE A 86 6.22 9.89 -27.79
CA PHE A 86 6.57 8.76 -26.94
C PHE A 86 5.37 7.87 -26.64
N THR A 87 5.63 6.58 -26.44
CA THR A 87 4.64 5.63 -25.92
C THR A 87 4.19 6.08 -24.53
N ASN A 88 2.88 6.13 -24.28
CA ASN A 88 2.33 6.47 -22.96
C ASN A 88 2.48 5.29 -22.00
N ALA A 89 3.67 5.15 -21.41
CA ALA A 89 4.07 4.01 -20.61
C ALA A 89 3.70 4.14 -19.14
N HIS A 90 3.09 5.24 -18.69
CA HIS A 90 2.69 5.39 -17.28
C HIS A 90 1.40 6.20 -17.13
N GLU A 91 0.78 6.05 -15.96
CA GLU A 91 -0.25 6.94 -15.42
C GLU A 91 0.17 7.37 -14.02
N THR A 92 -0.29 8.54 -13.58
CA THR A 92 -0.02 9.05 -12.25
C THR A 92 -1.23 8.83 -11.35
N LEU A 93 -0.98 8.36 -10.12
CA LEU A 93 -1.98 8.30 -9.06
C LEU A 93 -1.62 9.35 -8.01
N LEU A 94 -2.61 10.13 -7.58
CA LEU A 94 -2.49 11.00 -6.42
C LEU A 94 -3.13 10.30 -5.23
N TRP A 95 -2.34 10.07 -4.19
CA TRP A 95 -2.82 9.58 -2.91
C TRP A 95 -2.90 10.73 -1.92
N CYS A 96 -4.10 10.97 -1.41
CA CYS A 96 -4.42 12.12 -0.58
C CYS A 96 -5.17 11.71 0.68
N THR A 97 -5.13 12.59 1.68
CA THR A 97 -6.00 12.53 2.85
C THR A 97 -6.75 13.84 3.04
N THR A 98 -7.74 13.87 3.93
CA THR A 98 -8.68 14.98 4.11
C THR A 98 -8.04 16.28 4.57
N ALA A 99 -6.90 16.24 5.30
CA ALA A 99 -6.17 17.41 5.78
C ALA A 99 -4.72 17.04 6.18
N ARG A 100 -3.83 18.03 6.27
CA ARG A 100 -2.39 17.87 6.58
C ARG A 100 -2.10 17.10 7.87
N LYS A 101 -2.93 17.26 8.89
CA LYS A 101 -2.75 16.62 10.21
C LYS A 101 -3.68 15.43 10.43
N ALA A 102 -4.42 15.01 9.42
CA ALA A 102 -5.34 13.88 9.54
C ALA A 102 -4.58 12.57 9.81
N LYS A 103 -5.14 11.74 10.68
CA LYS A 103 -4.63 10.38 10.92
C LYS A 103 -5.23 9.47 9.85
N TYR A 104 -4.42 8.97 8.94
CA TYR A 104 -4.84 8.09 7.84
C TYR A 104 -4.30 6.67 8.03
N THR A 105 -4.95 5.73 7.37
CA THR A 105 -4.51 4.33 7.32
C THR A 105 -3.37 4.19 6.30
N PHE A 106 -2.25 3.61 6.73
CA PHE A 106 -1.17 3.16 5.86
C PHE A 106 -0.59 1.85 6.40
N ASN A 107 -0.86 0.78 5.71
CA ASN A 107 -0.51 -0.58 6.12
C ASN A 107 0.96 -0.90 5.73
N TYR A 108 1.89 -0.13 6.32
CA TYR A 108 3.32 -0.16 6.01
C TYR A 108 3.92 -1.56 6.06
N GLN A 109 3.61 -2.33 7.12
CA GLN A 109 4.21 -3.66 7.30
C GLN A 109 3.74 -4.62 6.21
N ASN A 110 2.46 -4.62 5.86
CA ASN A 110 1.92 -5.48 4.81
C ASN A 110 2.51 -5.14 3.43
N LEU A 111 2.69 -3.86 3.16
CA LEU A 111 3.34 -3.42 1.91
C LEU A 111 4.82 -3.82 1.88
N LYS A 112 5.48 -3.84 3.03
CA LYS A 112 6.86 -4.30 3.16
C LYS A 112 6.96 -5.80 2.90
N GLU A 113 6.02 -6.60 3.43
CA GLU A 113 5.95 -8.05 3.14
C GLU A 113 5.70 -8.31 1.64
N LEU A 114 4.76 -7.57 1.03
CA LEU A 114 4.51 -7.62 -0.43
C LEU A 114 5.73 -7.25 -1.28
N ASN A 115 6.70 -6.56 -0.71
CA ASN A 115 7.91 -6.09 -1.38
C ASN A 115 9.19 -6.73 -0.81
N GLU A 116 9.13 -8.02 -0.49
CA GLU A 116 10.29 -8.82 -0.04
C GLU A 116 11.02 -8.23 1.17
N GLY A 117 10.28 -7.69 2.12
CA GLY A 117 10.82 -7.07 3.33
C GLY A 117 11.37 -5.65 3.11
N LYS A 118 11.28 -5.08 1.91
CA LYS A 118 11.70 -3.71 1.60
C LYS A 118 10.52 -2.75 1.61
N GLN A 119 10.75 -1.48 1.92
CA GLN A 119 9.73 -0.45 1.81
C GLN A 119 9.18 -0.37 0.38
N MET A 120 7.85 -0.36 0.24
CA MET A 120 7.21 -0.15 -1.05
C MET A 120 7.50 1.27 -1.56
N ARG A 121 7.88 1.36 -2.82
CA ARG A 121 8.20 2.64 -3.48
C ARG A 121 6.98 3.21 -4.20
N SER A 122 7.09 4.45 -4.66
CA SER A 122 6.04 5.15 -5.41
C SER A 122 6.08 4.90 -6.93
N ASP A 123 6.96 4.03 -7.41
CA ASP A 123 7.06 3.57 -8.80
C ASP A 123 6.56 2.13 -8.92
N TRP A 124 5.36 1.96 -9.44
CA TRP A 124 4.69 0.67 -9.49
C TRP A 124 4.72 0.06 -10.89
N HIS A 125 5.35 -1.08 -11.04
CA HIS A 125 5.42 -1.83 -12.29
C HIS A 125 4.28 -2.85 -12.33
N ILE A 126 3.19 -2.52 -13.02
CA ILE A 126 1.99 -3.36 -13.12
C ILE A 126 1.53 -3.35 -14.59
N PRO A 127 1.23 -4.51 -15.19
CA PRO A 127 0.72 -4.55 -16.55
C PRO A 127 -0.65 -3.88 -16.66
N ILE A 128 -0.99 -3.39 -17.86
CA ILE A 128 -2.37 -3.00 -18.16
C ILE A 128 -3.26 -4.24 -18.13
N CYS A 129 -4.55 -4.03 -17.89
CA CYS A 129 -5.53 -5.12 -17.94
C CYS A 129 -5.51 -5.80 -19.33
N ALA A 130 -5.17 -7.09 -19.36
CA ALA A 130 -5.00 -7.89 -20.57
C ALA A 130 -5.39 -9.36 -20.35
N GLY A 131 -5.33 -10.17 -21.39
CA GLY A 131 -5.57 -11.61 -21.32
C GLY A 131 -6.96 -11.95 -20.74
N LYS A 132 -7.00 -12.93 -19.84
CA LYS A 132 -8.25 -13.44 -19.21
C LYS A 132 -8.93 -12.44 -18.29
N GLU A 133 -8.20 -11.48 -17.75
CA GLU A 133 -8.74 -10.42 -16.89
C GLU A 133 -9.53 -9.39 -17.72
N ARG A 134 -9.13 -9.20 -18.97
CA ARG A 134 -9.75 -8.23 -19.86
C ARG A 134 -11.14 -8.70 -20.27
N LEU A 135 -12.16 -7.94 -19.89
CA LEU A 135 -13.54 -8.24 -20.23
C LEU A 135 -13.80 -8.02 -21.72
N ARG A 136 -14.46 -9.00 -22.34
CA ARG A 136 -14.82 -8.98 -23.75
C ARG A 136 -16.30 -9.33 -23.92
N GLU A 137 -16.89 -8.77 -24.94
CA GLU A 137 -18.20 -9.13 -25.42
C GLU A 137 -18.16 -10.43 -26.24
N SER A 138 -19.32 -10.96 -26.59
CA SER A 138 -19.43 -12.16 -27.41
C SER A 138 -18.79 -12.03 -28.80
N ASN A 139 -18.73 -10.81 -29.34
CA ASN A 139 -18.03 -10.45 -30.59
C ASN A 139 -16.51 -10.21 -30.41
N ASN A 140 -15.95 -10.54 -29.25
CA ASN A 140 -14.55 -10.33 -28.88
C ASN A 140 -14.10 -8.86 -28.73
N GLN A 141 -15.01 -7.89 -28.83
CA GLN A 141 -14.71 -6.49 -28.55
C GLN A 141 -14.50 -6.26 -27.05
N ARG A 142 -13.83 -5.16 -26.70
CA ARG A 142 -13.58 -4.78 -25.30
C ARG A 142 -14.87 -4.27 -24.68
N SER A 143 -15.33 -4.94 -23.63
CA SER A 143 -16.54 -4.51 -22.89
C SER A 143 -16.38 -3.18 -22.17
N HIS A 144 -15.16 -2.74 -21.87
CA HIS A 144 -14.85 -1.43 -21.28
C HIS A 144 -13.49 -0.94 -21.76
N PRO A 145 -13.36 0.25 -22.36
CA PRO A 145 -12.11 0.71 -23.00
C PRO A 145 -10.98 0.92 -21.99
N THR A 146 -11.28 1.42 -20.81
CA THR A 146 -10.31 1.85 -19.78
C THR A 146 -10.30 0.98 -18.53
N GLN A 147 -10.68 -0.32 -18.62
CA GLN A 147 -10.65 -1.24 -17.48
C GLN A 147 -9.27 -1.22 -16.80
N LYS A 148 -9.26 -0.91 -15.50
CA LYS A 148 -8.03 -0.94 -14.70
C LYS A 148 -7.70 -2.36 -14.22
N PRO A 149 -6.42 -2.73 -14.09
CA PRO A 149 -6.02 -4.06 -13.63
C PRO A 149 -6.34 -4.27 -12.14
N GLU A 150 -6.77 -5.47 -11.78
CA GLU A 150 -7.08 -5.84 -10.39
C GLU A 150 -5.85 -5.68 -9.49
N ALA A 151 -4.65 -5.97 -9.97
CA ALA A 151 -3.41 -5.80 -9.22
C ALA A 151 -3.16 -4.35 -8.76
N LEU A 152 -3.58 -3.35 -9.57
CA LEU A 152 -3.49 -1.95 -9.19
C LEU A 152 -4.43 -1.62 -8.02
N LEU A 153 -5.71 -2.02 -8.15
CA LEU A 153 -6.71 -1.81 -7.11
C LEU A 153 -6.39 -2.61 -5.84
N TYR A 154 -5.86 -3.83 -5.99
CA TYR A 154 -5.35 -4.61 -4.86
C TYR A 154 -4.36 -3.80 -4.03
N ARG A 155 -3.31 -3.25 -4.68
CA ARG A 155 -2.27 -2.48 -4.00
C ARG A 155 -2.81 -1.22 -3.34
N ILE A 156 -3.70 -0.48 -4.01
CA ILE A 156 -4.40 0.69 -3.46
C ILE A 156 -5.18 0.32 -2.19
N LEU A 157 -6.02 -0.70 -2.26
CA LEU A 157 -6.89 -1.08 -1.14
C LEU A 157 -6.10 -1.64 0.04
N VAL A 158 -5.13 -2.52 -0.22
CA VAL A 158 -4.27 -3.08 0.84
C VAL A 158 -3.45 -1.98 1.51
N SER A 159 -3.01 -0.95 0.78
CA SER A 159 -2.19 0.13 1.37
C SER A 159 -2.97 1.03 2.33
N SER A 160 -4.23 1.34 2.02
CA SER A 160 -4.95 2.46 2.65
C SER A 160 -6.30 2.08 3.28
N THR A 161 -6.64 0.79 3.34
CA THR A 161 -7.88 0.29 3.97
C THR A 161 -7.64 -0.96 4.79
N ASN A 162 -8.54 -1.22 5.74
CA ASN A 162 -8.60 -2.45 6.53
C ASN A 162 -9.84 -3.27 6.16
N LYS A 163 -9.88 -4.55 6.59
CA LYS A 163 -11.07 -5.39 6.49
C LYS A 163 -12.27 -4.66 7.13
N GLY A 164 -13.42 -4.66 6.45
CA GLY A 164 -14.64 -4.01 6.90
C GLY A 164 -14.73 -2.51 6.58
N ASP A 165 -13.65 -1.85 6.16
CA ASP A 165 -13.72 -0.46 5.69
C ASP A 165 -14.60 -0.36 4.44
N THR A 166 -15.21 0.82 4.24
CA THR A 166 -16.05 1.11 3.07
C THR A 166 -15.24 1.86 2.01
N VAL A 167 -15.29 1.35 0.79
CA VAL A 167 -14.66 1.92 -0.41
C VAL A 167 -15.75 2.54 -1.28
N LEU A 168 -15.58 3.82 -1.65
CA LEU A 168 -16.46 4.51 -2.58
C LEU A 168 -15.76 4.67 -3.93
N ASP A 169 -16.42 4.28 -5.02
CA ASP A 169 -15.99 4.56 -6.39
C ASP A 169 -17.13 5.28 -7.13
N PRO A 170 -17.01 6.61 -7.34
CA PRO A 170 -18.04 7.39 -8.02
C PRO A 170 -18.06 7.18 -9.54
N PHE A 171 -17.09 6.45 -10.11
CA PHE A 171 -16.95 6.17 -11.53
C PHE A 171 -16.64 4.67 -11.74
N LEU A 172 -17.57 3.82 -11.30
CA LEU A 172 -17.35 2.39 -11.10
C LEU A 172 -16.95 1.64 -12.38
N GLY A 173 -17.46 2.05 -13.53
CA GLY A 173 -17.20 1.42 -14.83
C GLY A 173 -17.48 -0.08 -14.80
N SER A 174 -16.48 -0.86 -15.19
CA SER A 174 -16.56 -2.34 -15.20
C SER A 174 -16.53 -3.00 -13.81
N GLY A 175 -16.48 -2.23 -12.72
CA GLY A 175 -16.58 -2.70 -11.34
C GLY A 175 -15.29 -3.28 -10.75
N THR A 176 -14.12 -2.95 -11.27
CA THR A 176 -12.84 -3.52 -10.74
C THR A 176 -12.63 -3.17 -9.28
N THR A 177 -12.91 -1.93 -8.87
CA THR A 177 -12.83 -1.49 -7.46
C THR A 177 -13.75 -2.32 -6.56
N ALA A 178 -15.02 -2.50 -6.95
CA ALA A 178 -15.99 -3.26 -6.17
C ALA A 178 -15.63 -4.76 -6.08
N VAL A 179 -15.11 -5.34 -7.17
CA VAL A 179 -14.62 -6.73 -7.20
C VAL A 179 -13.47 -6.90 -6.21
N MET A 180 -12.50 -5.99 -6.22
CA MET A 180 -11.36 -6.07 -5.31
C MET A 180 -11.76 -5.79 -3.86
N ALA A 181 -12.65 -4.83 -3.61
CA ALA A 181 -13.20 -4.59 -2.28
C ALA A 181 -13.89 -5.85 -1.75
N LYS A 182 -14.74 -6.51 -2.54
CA LYS A 182 -15.41 -7.77 -2.17
C LYS A 182 -14.40 -8.90 -1.91
N LYS A 183 -13.43 -9.11 -2.81
CA LYS A 183 -12.38 -10.12 -2.62
C LYS A 183 -11.65 -9.96 -1.29
N LEU A 184 -11.33 -8.71 -0.95
CA LEU A 184 -10.57 -8.34 0.24
C LEU A 184 -11.43 -8.08 1.49
N GLN A 185 -12.72 -8.42 1.46
CA GLN A 185 -13.67 -8.22 2.56
C GLN A 185 -13.79 -6.76 3.02
N ARG A 186 -13.78 -5.82 2.08
CA ARG A 186 -14.18 -4.43 2.28
C ARG A 186 -15.63 -4.25 1.80
N ASN A 187 -16.38 -3.37 2.46
CA ASN A 187 -17.63 -2.87 1.92
C ASN A 187 -17.35 -1.95 0.74
N PHE A 188 -18.32 -1.82 -0.17
CA PHE A 188 -18.18 -0.89 -1.28
C PHE A 188 -19.50 -0.20 -1.61
N ILE A 189 -19.37 1.01 -2.12
CA ILE A 189 -20.43 1.80 -2.75
C ILE A 189 -19.88 2.20 -4.11
N GLY A 190 -20.63 1.97 -5.18
CA GLY A 190 -20.22 2.31 -6.53
C GLY A 190 -21.33 3.02 -7.27
N PHE A 191 -20.98 4.06 -8.03
CA PHE A 191 -21.88 4.76 -8.93
C PHE A 191 -21.45 4.54 -10.37
N GLU A 192 -22.42 4.27 -11.21
CA GLU A 192 -22.26 4.11 -12.65
C GLU A 192 -23.57 4.49 -13.33
N GLN A 193 -23.51 5.28 -14.39
CA GLN A 193 -24.69 5.70 -15.14
C GLN A 193 -25.01 4.80 -16.32
N ASP A 194 -23.99 4.13 -16.89
CA ASP A 194 -24.16 3.24 -18.03
C ASP A 194 -24.76 1.90 -17.57
N LYS A 195 -25.94 1.57 -18.11
CA LYS A 195 -26.70 0.36 -17.74
C LYS A 195 -25.95 -0.92 -18.10
N GLU A 196 -25.17 -0.93 -19.18
CA GLU A 196 -24.42 -2.11 -19.61
C GLU A 196 -23.20 -2.32 -18.67
N TYR A 197 -22.52 -1.25 -18.27
CA TYR A 197 -21.46 -1.34 -17.27
C TYR A 197 -21.99 -1.78 -15.91
N ILE A 198 -23.18 -1.32 -15.51
CA ILE A 198 -23.85 -1.81 -14.29
C ILE A 198 -24.11 -3.31 -14.36
N LYS A 199 -24.67 -3.83 -15.47
CA LYS A 199 -24.90 -5.27 -15.67
C LYS A 199 -23.61 -6.06 -15.58
N LEU A 200 -22.56 -5.56 -16.23
CA LEU A 200 -21.23 -6.15 -16.24
C LEU A 200 -20.64 -6.23 -14.85
N ALA A 201 -20.65 -5.13 -14.10
CA ALA A 201 -20.17 -5.05 -12.73
C ALA A 201 -20.93 -6.02 -11.80
N LYS A 202 -22.26 -6.06 -11.89
CA LYS A 202 -23.12 -6.99 -11.13
C LYS A 202 -22.79 -8.46 -11.44
N LYS A 203 -22.58 -8.80 -12.72
CA LYS A 203 -22.16 -10.16 -13.14
C LYS A 203 -20.82 -10.54 -12.54
N ARG A 204 -19.82 -9.67 -12.62
CA ARG A 204 -18.49 -9.89 -12.00
C ARG A 204 -18.59 -10.08 -10.49
N LEU A 205 -19.32 -9.21 -9.82
CA LEU A 205 -19.53 -9.31 -8.38
C LEU A 205 -20.18 -10.62 -7.95
N LYS A 206 -21.17 -11.11 -8.71
CA LYS A 206 -21.82 -12.41 -8.45
C LYS A 206 -20.82 -13.57 -8.55
N GLN A 207 -19.88 -13.50 -9.49
CA GLN A 207 -18.87 -14.53 -9.73
C GLN A 207 -17.65 -14.41 -8.80
N THR A 208 -17.50 -13.27 -8.13
CA THR A 208 -16.35 -12.99 -7.27
C THR A 208 -16.42 -13.79 -5.97
N LYS A 209 -15.43 -14.64 -5.75
CA LYS A 209 -15.23 -15.35 -4.48
C LYS A 209 -14.55 -14.42 -3.47
N VAL A 210 -15.05 -14.43 -2.24
CA VAL A 210 -14.44 -13.74 -1.11
C VAL A 210 -13.24 -14.57 -0.65
N LEU A 211 -12.13 -13.91 -0.35
CA LEU A 211 -10.96 -14.57 0.24
C LEU A 211 -11.24 -14.93 1.70
N ALA A 212 -10.65 -16.01 2.18
CA ALA A 212 -10.80 -16.44 3.57
C ALA A 212 -10.20 -15.40 4.55
N ASP A 213 -10.67 -15.41 5.78
CA ASP A 213 -10.27 -14.45 6.82
C ASP A 213 -8.76 -14.45 7.07
N GLU A 214 -8.17 -15.62 7.12
CA GLU A 214 -6.73 -15.80 7.34
C GLU A 214 -5.90 -15.13 6.23
N VAL A 215 -6.43 -15.10 5.00
CA VAL A 215 -5.76 -14.51 3.83
C VAL A 215 -5.85 -12.99 3.81
N VAL A 216 -6.96 -12.42 4.31
CA VAL A 216 -7.20 -10.97 4.30
C VAL A 216 -6.81 -10.28 5.59
N THR A 217 -6.52 -11.05 6.66
CA THR A 217 -6.05 -10.51 7.93
C THR A 217 -4.64 -9.97 7.74
N MET A 218 -4.51 -8.67 7.94
CA MET A 218 -3.24 -8.00 7.82
C MET A 218 -2.41 -8.15 9.09
N ALA A 219 -1.10 -8.28 8.94
CA ALA A 219 -0.17 -8.24 10.06
C ALA A 219 -0.37 -6.92 10.84
N LYS A 220 -0.49 -7.01 12.16
CA LYS A 220 -0.59 -5.82 13.01
C LYS A 220 0.65 -4.96 12.81
N SER A 221 0.46 -3.65 12.72
CA SER A 221 1.58 -2.72 12.68
C SER A 221 2.47 -2.94 13.92
N ARG A 222 3.79 -2.86 13.77
CA ARG A 222 4.71 -2.89 14.92
C ARG A 222 4.36 -1.84 15.99
N LYS A 223 3.70 -0.74 15.61
CA LYS A 223 3.23 0.31 16.53
C LYS A 223 2.03 -0.12 17.37
N ASP A 224 1.22 -1.05 16.85
CA ASP A 224 0.01 -1.57 17.51
C ASP A 224 0.29 -2.79 18.37
N LEU A 225 1.53 -3.30 18.31
CA LEU A 225 1.96 -4.41 19.15
C LEU A 225 2.33 -3.89 20.56
N PRO A 226 2.06 -4.67 21.62
CA PRO A 226 2.49 -4.33 22.97
C PRO A 226 3.99 -3.99 22.98
N LYS A 227 4.35 -2.88 23.64
CA LYS A 227 5.76 -2.55 23.83
C LYS A 227 6.38 -3.60 24.76
N VAL A 228 7.43 -4.22 24.31
CA VAL A 228 8.25 -5.14 25.09
C VAL A 228 9.66 -4.55 25.14
N PRO A 229 10.05 -3.90 26.26
CA PRO A 229 11.41 -3.42 26.46
C PRO A 229 12.38 -4.59 26.64
N PHE A 230 13.66 -4.38 26.37
CA PHE A 230 14.66 -5.43 26.51
C PHE A 230 14.77 -5.96 27.95
N GLY A 231 14.68 -5.07 28.92
CA GLY A 231 14.65 -5.45 30.34
C GLY A 231 13.56 -6.47 30.68
N GLU A 232 12.38 -6.38 30.07
CA GLU A 232 11.29 -7.35 30.31
C GLU A 232 11.71 -8.77 29.84
N LEU A 233 12.45 -8.91 28.74
CA LEU A 233 12.97 -10.21 28.32
C LEU A 233 14.02 -10.77 29.29
N VAL A 234 14.77 -9.87 29.95
CA VAL A 234 15.74 -10.24 30.98
C VAL A 234 15.00 -10.65 32.26
N GLU A 235 14.05 -9.88 32.76
CA GLU A 235 13.23 -10.16 33.93
C GLU A 235 12.46 -11.49 33.83
N GLN A 236 11.97 -11.80 32.63
CA GLN A 236 11.25 -13.06 32.34
C GLN A 236 12.20 -14.25 32.07
N GLY A 237 13.50 -14.07 32.21
CA GLY A 237 14.49 -15.12 32.01
C GLY A 237 14.63 -15.65 30.58
N ILE A 238 14.02 -14.97 29.60
CA ILE A 238 14.11 -15.35 28.17
C ILE A 238 15.52 -15.11 27.67
N ILE A 239 16.12 -14.01 28.11
CA ILE A 239 17.52 -13.67 27.90
C ILE A 239 18.14 -13.43 29.26
N PRO A 240 18.76 -14.45 29.90
CA PRO A 240 19.23 -14.32 31.26
C PRO A 240 20.42 -13.35 31.36
N PRO A 241 20.63 -12.70 32.53
CA PRO A 241 21.88 -12.02 32.81
C PRO A 241 23.07 -12.93 32.57
N GLY A 242 24.15 -12.40 32.02
CA GLY A 242 25.30 -13.18 31.56
C GLY A 242 25.21 -13.74 30.14
N ALA A 243 24.02 -13.68 29.50
CA ALA A 243 23.89 -14.05 28.10
C ALA A 243 24.79 -13.18 27.22
N VAL A 244 25.34 -13.78 26.16
CA VAL A 244 26.22 -13.08 25.20
C VAL A 244 25.41 -12.80 23.94
N LEU A 245 25.31 -11.52 23.60
CA LEU A 245 24.74 -11.06 22.32
C LEU A 245 25.87 -10.79 21.33
N THR A 246 25.64 -11.12 20.05
CA THR A 246 26.60 -10.90 18.99
C THR A 246 25.95 -10.14 17.83
N ASP A 247 26.75 -9.49 17.00
CA ASP A 247 26.28 -9.08 15.67
C ASP A 247 26.21 -10.30 14.73
N LYS A 248 25.56 -10.15 13.59
CA LYS A 248 25.37 -11.23 12.59
C LYS A 248 26.69 -11.88 12.14
N LYS A 249 27.80 -11.12 12.14
CA LYS A 249 29.14 -11.59 11.73
C LYS A 249 29.99 -12.07 12.91
N GLU A 250 29.44 -12.08 14.12
CA GLU A 250 30.14 -12.43 15.37
C GLU A 250 31.41 -11.57 15.67
N LYS A 251 31.51 -10.38 15.06
CA LYS A 251 32.59 -9.44 15.26
C LYS A 251 32.56 -8.79 16.65
N PHE A 252 31.37 -8.52 17.16
CA PHE A 252 31.16 -7.90 18.46
C PHE A 252 30.43 -8.88 19.40
N LYS A 253 30.88 -8.92 20.65
CA LYS A 253 30.29 -9.77 21.71
C LYS A 253 30.00 -8.90 22.92
N ALA A 254 28.75 -8.72 23.29
CA ALA A 254 28.34 -7.95 24.45
C ALA A 254 27.63 -8.86 25.46
N THR A 255 27.91 -8.67 26.75
CA THR A 255 27.29 -9.44 27.83
C THR A 255 26.10 -8.67 28.40
N VAL A 256 24.99 -9.36 28.65
CA VAL A 256 23.78 -8.82 29.29
C VAL A 256 24.04 -8.69 30.79
N SER A 257 23.88 -7.48 31.33
CA SER A 257 23.95 -7.20 32.78
C SER A 257 22.62 -7.45 33.46
N ILE A 258 22.61 -7.54 34.79
CA ILE A 258 21.43 -7.81 35.60
C ILE A 258 20.34 -6.72 35.48
N ASP A 259 20.74 -5.49 35.15
CA ASP A 259 19.85 -4.35 34.92
C ASP A 259 19.30 -4.27 33.47
N GLY A 260 19.58 -5.28 32.64
CA GLY A 260 19.19 -5.30 31.23
C GLY A 260 20.07 -4.41 30.33
N SER A 261 21.15 -3.83 30.85
CA SER A 261 22.13 -3.15 30.00
C SER A 261 23.06 -4.16 29.30
N LEU A 262 23.67 -3.74 28.19
CA LEU A 262 24.75 -4.49 27.56
C LEU A 262 26.12 -3.92 27.96
N LYS A 263 27.09 -4.80 28.14
CA LYS A 263 28.48 -4.43 28.42
C LYS A 263 29.44 -5.09 27.41
N ILE A 264 30.33 -4.30 26.81
CA ILE A 264 31.43 -4.74 25.97
C ILE A 264 32.66 -3.88 26.27
N LYS A 265 33.71 -4.46 26.84
CA LYS A 265 34.88 -3.72 27.35
C LYS A 265 34.42 -2.57 28.26
N ASP A 266 34.84 -1.34 27.95
CA ASP A 266 34.50 -0.13 28.72
C ASP A 266 33.17 0.55 28.29
N ILE A 267 32.47 -0.06 27.35
CA ILE A 267 31.18 0.47 26.83
C ILE A 267 30.02 -0.26 27.51
N SER A 268 29.14 0.50 28.15
CA SER A 268 27.87 -0.02 28.67
C SER A 268 26.69 0.87 28.30
N GLY A 269 25.50 0.31 28.32
CA GLY A 269 24.26 1.04 28.01
C GLY A 269 23.16 0.14 27.41
N SER A 270 22.13 0.76 26.87
CA SER A 270 21.06 0.01 26.22
C SER A 270 21.55 -0.73 24.96
N ILE A 271 20.76 -1.71 24.50
CA ILE A 271 21.02 -2.44 23.25
C ILE A 271 21.25 -1.50 22.06
N HIS A 272 20.57 -0.34 22.04
CA HIS A 272 20.71 0.68 21.00
C HIS A 272 22.00 1.47 21.13
N GLN A 273 22.31 1.93 22.34
CA GLN A 273 23.51 2.75 22.63
C GLN A 273 24.79 1.97 22.40
N VAL A 274 24.86 0.75 22.93
CA VAL A 274 26.04 -0.10 22.73
C VAL A 274 26.21 -0.45 21.26
N GLY A 275 25.13 -0.85 20.57
CA GLY A 275 25.16 -1.11 19.15
C GLY A 275 25.63 0.08 18.31
N ALA A 276 25.21 1.30 18.63
CA ALA A 276 25.66 2.52 17.95
C ALA A 276 27.14 2.80 18.20
N LYS A 277 27.56 2.80 19.47
CA LYS A 277 28.96 3.11 19.88
C LYS A 277 29.99 2.19 19.25
N ILE A 278 29.75 0.87 19.25
CA ILE A 278 30.72 -0.10 18.69
C ILE A 278 30.83 -0.03 17.16
N GLN A 279 29.83 0.51 16.50
CA GLN A 279 29.83 0.73 15.05
C GLN A 279 30.34 2.13 14.67
N GLY A 280 30.55 3.04 15.63
CA GLY A 280 30.86 4.44 15.35
C GLY A 280 29.72 5.20 14.68
N LEU A 281 28.45 4.79 14.92
CA LEU A 281 27.25 5.38 14.32
C LEU A 281 26.51 6.29 15.31
N PRO A 282 25.81 7.33 14.83
CA PRO A 282 25.02 8.21 15.68
C PRO A 282 23.81 7.51 16.31
N SER A 283 23.30 6.44 15.71
CA SER A 283 22.19 5.62 16.21
C SER A 283 22.25 4.19 15.67
N CYS A 284 21.65 3.25 16.39
CA CYS A 284 21.50 1.86 15.99
C CYS A 284 20.16 1.32 16.48
N ASN A 285 19.46 0.54 15.65
CA ASN A 285 18.36 -0.28 16.13
C ASN A 285 18.91 -1.59 16.72
N GLY A 286 19.11 -1.64 18.04
CA GLY A 286 19.67 -2.80 18.70
C GLY A 286 18.84 -4.08 18.54
N TRP A 287 17.54 -3.97 18.29
CA TRP A 287 16.70 -5.13 18.02
C TRP A 287 17.05 -5.83 16.70
N ASP A 288 17.41 -5.08 15.69
CA ASP A 288 17.78 -5.59 14.36
C ASP A 288 19.28 -5.88 14.23
N PHE A 289 20.07 -5.46 15.22
CA PHE A 289 21.53 -5.60 15.22
C PHE A 289 22.01 -6.82 16.01
N TRP A 290 21.46 -7.04 17.21
CA TRP A 290 21.92 -8.08 18.12
C TRP A 290 21.24 -9.42 17.87
N HIS A 291 22.03 -10.49 18.03
CA HIS A 291 21.61 -11.88 17.94
C HIS A 291 21.96 -12.60 19.24
N VAL A 292 21.13 -13.53 19.66
CA VAL A 292 21.40 -14.46 20.75
C VAL A 292 21.86 -15.78 20.14
N LYS A 293 23.00 -16.27 20.61
CA LYS A 293 23.51 -17.56 20.15
C LYS A 293 23.00 -18.65 21.09
N ASP A 294 22.27 -19.62 20.56
CA ASP A 294 21.97 -20.89 21.20
C ASP A 294 22.92 -21.96 20.64
N LYS A 295 23.03 -23.11 21.30
CA LYS A 295 24.03 -24.15 21.02
C LYS A 295 24.15 -24.52 19.53
N SER A 296 23.12 -24.33 18.71
CA SER A 296 23.08 -24.69 17.30
C SER A 296 22.59 -23.60 16.35
N SER A 297 22.10 -22.45 16.85
CA SER A 297 21.50 -21.41 16.02
C SER A 297 21.76 -20.00 16.55
N SER A 298 21.82 -19.03 15.63
CA SER A 298 21.86 -17.61 15.98
C SER A 298 20.51 -16.99 15.65
N LYS A 299 19.81 -16.47 16.66
CA LYS A 299 18.47 -15.89 16.51
C LYS A 299 18.51 -14.38 16.72
N LEU A 300 17.89 -13.63 15.81
CA LEU A 300 17.78 -12.18 15.89
C LEU A 300 17.01 -11.78 17.16
N LEU A 301 17.47 -10.74 17.84
CA LEU A 301 16.85 -10.27 19.08
C LEU A 301 15.39 -9.84 18.87
N ASP A 302 15.08 -9.24 17.70
CA ASP A 302 13.69 -8.87 17.37
C ASP A 302 12.75 -10.08 17.18
N ASP A 303 13.27 -11.21 16.68
CA ASP A 303 12.49 -12.45 16.55
C ASP A 303 12.13 -13.01 17.92
N ILE A 304 13.09 -13.00 18.86
CA ILE A 304 12.85 -13.43 20.25
C ILE A 304 11.78 -12.55 20.89
N ARG A 305 11.87 -11.24 20.68
CA ARG A 305 10.85 -10.28 21.15
C ARG A 305 9.49 -10.55 20.50
N GLY A 306 9.46 -10.90 19.23
CA GLY A 306 8.25 -11.25 18.49
C GLY A 306 7.55 -12.48 19.05
N ASP A 307 8.29 -13.53 19.35
CA ASP A 307 7.79 -14.77 19.95
C ASP A 307 7.19 -14.53 21.35
N TYR A 308 7.87 -13.73 22.15
CA TYR A 308 7.37 -13.36 23.48
C TYR A 308 6.08 -12.53 23.41
N ARG A 309 6.01 -11.56 22.49
CA ARG A 309 4.79 -10.78 22.24
C ARG A 309 3.61 -11.66 21.87
N SER A 310 3.83 -12.60 20.97
CA SER A 310 2.78 -13.52 20.49
C SER A 310 2.22 -14.35 21.65
N LYS A 311 3.07 -14.83 22.54
CA LYS A 311 2.67 -15.54 23.75
C LYS A 311 1.89 -14.63 24.72
N LYS A 312 2.33 -13.39 24.91
CA LYS A 312 1.69 -12.39 25.78
C LYS A 312 0.30 -12.00 25.27
N ILE A 313 0.09 -11.97 23.95
CA ILE A 313 -1.20 -11.65 23.32
C ILE A 313 -2.18 -12.83 23.44
N SER A 314 -1.70 -14.08 23.38
CA SER A 314 -2.54 -15.27 23.50
C SER A 314 -2.98 -15.59 24.94
N LEU A 315 -2.40 -14.92 25.94
CA LEU A 315 -2.73 -15.10 27.35
C LEU A 315 -3.69 -14.01 27.90
N ASN A 316 -3.98 -12.96 27.11
CA ASN A 316 -4.95 -11.92 27.38
C ASN A 316 -6.15 -12.02 26.42
#